data_e7122d92443ef83fd0d3d00c4edada5e
#
_entry.id   e7122d92443ef83fd0d3d00c4edada5e
#
_cell.length_a   1.000
_cell.length_b   1.000
_cell.length_c   1.000
_cell.angle_alpha   90.00
_cell.angle_beta   90.00
_cell.angle_gamma   90.00
#
_symmetry.space_group_name_H-M   'P 1'
#
loop_
_entity.id
_entity.type
_entity.pdbx_description
1 polymer ?
#
loop_
_entity_poly.entity_id
_entity_poly.type
_entity_poly.pdbx_seq_one_letter_code
_entity_poly.pdbx_strand_id
1 'polypeptide(L)'
;IHNLSSSIQTYSSLAFRNSRSFAASDDLDAVSESLSELLDRIDDMLIWIEQHGSNTELVYCPKNTKEIVSRLYFNGDERTILTSATLTNATSGSLEEQYSYFISNTGFPAGDRGCLSEPKPSPYPYDEHAMIYYCDDLPHPTREHEAFIEKGVERLLEILSISNGKALVLFTAKTDMEEVYSILSEKNLPYKILMQQPGSSQDKVLNEFKEDTNSVLLGTGAYWEGISIEGKSLSNVIIFRLPFPVPDPIIEYKCSVAKDALMDVRVPEMIIKLKQGIGRLIRNFTDTGIVCIIDRRLRDEPPERYHDITWDSLPIKNRTSSLDELRKFYEGLPSAKE
;
A
#
# COMPACT_ATOMS: atom_id res chain seq x y z
N ILE A 1 -30.48 13.09 -2.17
CA ILE A 1 -30.48 12.05 -3.22
C ILE A 1 -31.90 11.92 -3.77
N HIS A 2 -32.95 11.69 -2.97
CA HIS A 2 -34.32 11.58 -3.45
C HIS A 2 -34.78 12.76 -4.34
N ASN A 3 -34.50 13.99 -3.90
CA ASN A 3 -34.84 15.20 -4.67
C ASN A 3 -34.06 15.27 -5.99
N LEU A 4 -32.78 14.82 -5.98
CA LEU A 4 -31.94 14.79 -7.16
C LEU A 4 -32.42 13.76 -8.17
N SER A 5 -32.76 12.55 -7.74
CA SER A 5 -33.33 11.49 -8.58
C SER A 5 -34.61 11.94 -9.25
N SER A 6 -35.54 12.53 -8.48
CA SER A 6 -36.79 13.07 -9.02
C SER A 6 -36.58 14.19 -10.05
N SER A 7 -35.60 15.07 -9.80
CA SER A 7 -35.24 16.12 -10.74
C SER A 7 -34.66 15.56 -12.03
N ILE A 8 -33.77 14.60 -11.96
CA ILE A 8 -33.15 13.94 -13.13
C ILE A 8 -34.19 13.23 -13.97
N GLN A 9 -35.11 12.47 -13.36
CA GLN A 9 -36.23 11.84 -14.07
C GLN A 9 -37.13 12.87 -14.80
N THR A 10 -37.35 14.02 -14.17
CA THR A 10 -38.13 15.13 -14.80
C THR A 10 -37.37 15.70 -16.00
N TYR A 11 -36.06 15.95 -15.87
CA TYR A 11 -35.24 16.47 -16.97
C TYR A 11 -35.06 15.47 -18.11
N SER A 12 -34.86 14.17 -17.81
CA SER A 12 -34.85 13.11 -18.83
C SER A 12 -36.12 13.07 -19.65
N SER A 13 -37.27 13.11 -18.98
CA SER A 13 -38.59 13.12 -19.68
C SER A 13 -38.83 14.39 -20.53
N LEU A 14 -38.28 15.54 -20.11
CA LEU A 14 -38.35 16.77 -20.88
C LEU A 14 -37.38 16.76 -22.08
N ALA A 15 -36.16 16.20 -21.92
CA ALA A 15 -35.20 16.04 -22.99
C ALA A 15 -35.72 15.13 -24.10
N PHE A 16 -36.34 14.02 -23.73
CA PHE A 16 -37.02 13.09 -24.68
C PHE A 16 -38.15 13.75 -25.49
N ARG A 17 -38.95 14.61 -24.85
CA ARG A 17 -40.03 15.35 -25.54
C ARG A 17 -39.51 16.38 -26.55
N ASN A 18 -38.31 16.93 -26.35
CA ASN A 18 -37.76 18.00 -27.17
C ASN A 18 -36.86 17.54 -28.33
N SER A 19 -36.73 16.24 -28.58
CA SER A 19 -36.11 15.57 -29.76
C SER A 19 -34.77 16.10 -30.28
N ARG A 20 -33.95 16.78 -29.44
CA ARG A 20 -32.69 17.39 -29.89
C ARG A 20 -31.43 16.73 -29.38
N SER A 21 -31.46 15.73 -28.51
CA SER A 21 -30.28 15.03 -28.04
C SER A 21 -30.63 13.65 -27.47
N PHE A 22 -30.67 12.63 -28.33
CA PHE A 22 -30.84 11.23 -27.90
C PHE A 22 -29.71 10.83 -26.92
N ALA A 23 -28.44 11.20 -27.19
CA ALA A 23 -27.30 10.88 -26.36
C ALA A 23 -27.44 11.45 -24.94
N ALA A 24 -27.89 12.71 -24.78
CA ALA A 24 -28.09 13.31 -23.47
C ALA A 24 -29.27 12.70 -22.68
N SER A 25 -30.23 12.12 -23.36
CA SER A 25 -31.36 11.38 -22.73
C SER A 25 -30.87 10.05 -22.18
N ASP A 26 -30.06 9.31 -22.94
CA ASP A 26 -29.54 8.01 -22.54
C ASP A 26 -28.60 8.14 -21.34
N ASP A 27 -27.74 9.18 -21.31
CA ASP A 27 -26.87 9.48 -20.18
C ASP A 27 -27.66 9.84 -18.90
N LEU A 28 -28.75 10.63 -19.05
CA LEU A 28 -29.61 11.00 -17.92
C LEU A 28 -30.42 9.80 -17.40
N ASP A 29 -30.85 8.92 -18.27
CA ASP A 29 -31.57 7.70 -17.90
C ASP A 29 -30.67 6.74 -17.15
N ALA A 30 -29.42 6.56 -17.60
CA ALA A 30 -28.40 5.76 -16.91
C ALA A 30 -28.09 6.31 -15.51
N VAL A 31 -27.95 7.62 -15.37
CA VAL A 31 -27.74 8.27 -14.05
C VAL A 31 -28.98 8.09 -13.16
N SER A 32 -30.20 8.23 -13.71
CA SER A 32 -31.44 8.03 -12.97
C SER A 32 -31.60 6.59 -12.48
N GLU A 33 -31.26 5.62 -13.29
CA GLU A 33 -31.28 4.20 -12.94
C GLU A 33 -30.26 3.90 -11.80
N SER A 34 -29.02 4.38 -11.95
CA SER A 34 -27.98 4.23 -10.92
C SER A 34 -28.37 4.87 -9.58
N LEU A 35 -29.01 6.04 -9.62
CA LEU A 35 -29.50 6.70 -8.41
C LEU A 35 -30.71 5.95 -7.79
N SER A 36 -31.56 5.36 -8.59
CA SER A 36 -32.67 4.56 -8.10
C SER A 36 -32.20 3.29 -7.42
N GLU A 37 -31.23 2.57 -8.03
CA GLU A 37 -30.59 1.41 -7.41
C GLU A 37 -29.89 1.77 -6.08
N LEU A 38 -29.21 2.93 -6.04
CA LEU A 38 -28.59 3.42 -4.81
C LEU A 38 -29.62 3.70 -3.72
N LEU A 39 -30.76 4.32 -4.08
CA LEU A 39 -31.84 4.62 -3.14
C LEU A 39 -32.48 3.38 -2.56
N ASP A 40 -32.72 2.37 -3.40
CA ASP A 40 -33.32 1.09 -2.99
C ASP A 40 -32.43 0.31 -2.00
N ARG A 41 -31.12 0.58 -2.00
CA ARG A 41 -30.11 -0.11 -1.19
C ARG A 41 -29.33 0.83 -0.28
N ILE A 42 -29.84 2.02 0.00
CA ILE A 42 -29.09 3.09 0.70
C ILE A 42 -28.58 2.65 2.08
N ASP A 43 -29.34 1.82 2.78
CA ASP A 43 -28.97 1.31 4.11
C ASP A 43 -27.81 0.29 4.04
N ASP A 44 -27.59 -0.35 2.89
CA ASP A 44 -26.53 -1.32 2.64
C ASP A 44 -25.28 -0.70 2.00
N MET A 45 -25.29 0.61 1.72
CA MET A 45 -24.22 1.30 1.05
C MET A 45 -23.43 2.22 1.99
N LEU A 46 -22.14 2.30 1.76
CA LEU A 46 -21.30 3.42 2.18
C LEU A 46 -21.42 4.49 1.10
N ILE A 47 -21.66 5.73 1.51
CA ILE A 47 -21.84 6.85 0.57
C ILE A 47 -21.02 8.01 1.08
N TRP A 48 -20.21 8.61 0.19
CA TRP A 48 -19.41 9.80 0.53
C TRP A 48 -19.24 10.71 -0.69
N ILE A 49 -18.70 11.88 -0.45
CA ILE A 49 -18.41 12.87 -1.49
C ILE A 49 -16.90 13.02 -1.61
N GLU A 50 -16.39 12.93 -2.84
CA GLU A 50 -15.00 13.23 -3.17
C GLU A 50 -14.90 14.54 -3.95
N GLN A 51 -13.84 15.32 -3.65
CA GLN A 51 -13.55 16.58 -4.32
C GLN A 51 -12.25 16.45 -5.12
N HIS A 52 -12.38 16.55 -6.44
CA HIS A 52 -11.23 16.51 -7.36
C HIS A 52 -11.09 17.84 -8.09
N GLY A 53 -10.36 18.78 -7.46
CA GLY A 53 -10.26 20.16 -7.97
C GLY A 53 -11.64 20.85 -7.95
N SER A 54 -12.19 21.18 -9.12
CA SER A 54 -13.54 21.77 -9.25
C SER A 54 -14.66 20.73 -9.34
N ASN A 55 -14.32 19.44 -9.51
CA ASN A 55 -15.32 18.40 -9.67
C ASN A 55 -15.66 17.78 -8.31
N THR A 56 -16.95 17.58 -8.10
CA THR A 56 -17.51 16.92 -6.92
C THR A 56 -18.15 15.62 -7.37
N GLU A 57 -17.74 14.51 -6.78
CA GLU A 57 -18.21 13.17 -7.12
C GLU A 57 -18.95 12.54 -5.92
N LEU A 58 -20.10 11.94 -6.18
CA LEU A 58 -20.79 11.08 -5.24
C LEU A 58 -20.29 9.66 -5.43
N VAL A 59 -19.56 9.16 -4.44
CA VAL A 59 -18.99 7.81 -4.46
C VAL A 59 -19.80 6.91 -3.54
N TYR A 60 -20.04 5.67 -3.96
CA TYR A 60 -20.71 4.70 -3.12
C TYR A 60 -20.20 3.28 -3.35
N CYS A 61 -20.21 2.47 -2.31
CA CYS A 61 -19.90 1.04 -2.40
C CYS A 61 -20.75 0.25 -1.41
N PRO A 62 -21.02 -1.04 -1.67
CA PRO A 62 -21.71 -1.91 -0.73
C PRO A 62 -20.93 -2.09 0.56
N LYS A 63 -21.60 -2.04 1.72
CA LYS A 63 -21.01 -2.37 3.04
C LYS A 63 -20.55 -3.81 3.10
N ASN A 64 -21.28 -4.71 2.48
CA ASN A 64 -21.03 -6.16 2.50
C ASN A 64 -20.40 -6.65 1.20
N THR A 65 -19.19 -6.18 0.90
CA THR A 65 -18.41 -6.64 -0.26
C THR A 65 -18.12 -8.14 -0.22
N LYS A 66 -17.98 -8.71 0.98
CA LYS A 66 -17.77 -10.14 1.23
C LYS A 66 -18.86 -11.01 0.58
N GLU A 67 -20.13 -10.67 0.75
CA GLU A 67 -21.24 -11.43 0.16
C GLU A 67 -21.24 -11.34 -1.37
N ILE A 68 -20.91 -10.18 -1.91
CA ILE A 68 -20.83 -9.97 -3.36
C ILE A 68 -19.71 -10.82 -3.95
N VAL A 69 -18.51 -10.76 -3.37
CA VAL A 69 -17.35 -11.54 -3.83
C VAL A 69 -17.67 -13.04 -3.70
N SER A 70 -18.22 -13.48 -2.57
CA SER A 70 -18.60 -14.87 -2.35
C SER A 70 -19.61 -15.35 -3.41
N ARG A 71 -20.63 -14.53 -3.70
CA ARG A 71 -21.64 -14.87 -4.72
C ARG A 71 -21.05 -14.95 -6.12
N LEU A 72 -20.16 -14.03 -6.48
CA LEU A 72 -19.58 -13.97 -7.82
C LEU A 72 -18.55 -15.07 -8.10
N TYR A 73 -17.76 -15.45 -7.09
CA TYR A 73 -16.62 -16.32 -7.32
C TYR A 73 -16.71 -17.69 -6.63
N PHE A 74 -17.53 -17.85 -5.57
CA PHE A 74 -17.50 -19.07 -4.76
C PHE A 74 -18.80 -19.84 -4.71
N ASN A 75 -19.94 -19.24 -5.13
CA ASN A 75 -21.26 -19.87 -5.05
C ASN A 75 -21.73 -20.51 -6.38
N GLY A 76 -20.96 -20.36 -7.47
CA GLY A 76 -21.25 -20.99 -8.76
C GLY A 76 -20.71 -22.42 -8.86
N ASP A 77 -20.98 -23.04 -10.01
CA ASP A 77 -20.44 -24.37 -10.37
C ASP A 77 -18.99 -24.29 -10.92
N GLU A 78 -18.49 -23.10 -11.18
CA GLU A 78 -17.17 -22.86 -11.69
C GLU A 78 -16.11 -22.96 -10.60
N ARG A 79 -14.92 -23.47 -10.97
CA ARG A 79 -13.78 -23.56 -10.06
C ARG A 79 -12.95 -22.30 -10.13
N THR A 80 -12.81 -21.62 -9.00
CA THR A 80 -11.98 -20.42 -8.88
C THR A 80 -10.67 -20.75 -8.18
N ILE A 81 -9.55 -20.36 -8.79
CA ILE A 81 -8.21 -20.47 -8.19
C ILE A 81 -7.70 -19.05 -7.94
N LEU A 82 -7.39 -18.76 -6.67
CA LEU A 82 -6.83 -17.49 -6.26
C LEU A 82 -5.35 -17.67 -5.91
N THR A 83 -4.51 -16.80 -6.41
CA THR A 83 -3.07 -16.79 -6.14
C THR A 83 -2.56 -15.39 -5.94
N SER A 84 -1.77 -15.19 -4.89
CA SER A 84 -1.07 -13.94 -4.59
C SER A 84 0.07 -14.21 -3.62
N ALA A 85 1.07 -13.33 -3.61
CA ALA A 85 2.15 -13.37 -2.64
C ALA A 85 1.74 -12.87 -1.24
N THR A 86 0.56 -12.24 -1.10
CA THR A 86 0.12 -11.55 0.12
C THR A 86 -1.28 -11.98 0.59
N LEU A 87 -1.69 -13.23 0.35
CA LEU A 87 -2.98 -13.74 0.83
C LEU A 87 -3.00 -13.96 2.35
N THR A 88 -1.84 -14.29 2.94
CA THR A 88 -1.73 -14.53 4.38
C THR A 88 -1.32 -13.28 5.13
N ASN A 89 -1.95 -13.06 6.28
CA ASN A 89 -1.61 -11.98 7.22
C ASN A 89 -0.85 -12.46 8.46
N ALA A 90 -0.65 -13.78 8.60
CA ALA A 90 0.16 -14.41 9.63
C ALA A 90 0.96 -15.59 9.04
N THR A 91 1.98 -16.06 9.75
CA THR A 91 2.84 -17.18 9.35
C THR A 91 2.77 -18.35 10.33
N SER A 92 2.03 -18.23 11.42
CA SER A 92 1.83 -19.24 12.45
C SER A 92 0.34 -19.45 12.72
N GLY A 93 0.02 -20.55 13.36
CA GLY A 93 -1.37 -20.95 13.60
C GLY A 93 -1.93 -21.87 12.51
N SER A 94 -3.22 -22.16 12.59
CA SER A 94 -3.93 -22.93 11.56
C SER A 94 -3.97 -22.17 10.21
N LEU A 95 -4.23 -22.88 9.12
CA LEU A 95 -4.38 -22.24 7.82
C LEU A 95 -5.50 -21.17 7.83
N GLU A 96 -6.59 -21.45 8.51
CA GLU A 96 -7.70 -20.50 8.64
C GLU A 96 -7.28 -19.23 9.39
N GLU A 97 -6.45 -19.33 10.41
CA GLU A 97 -5.89 -18.19 11.12
C GLU A 97 -4.92 -17.39 10.23
N GLN A 98 -4.05 -18.08 9.51
CA GLN A 98 -3.12 -17.44 8.58
C GLN A 98 -3.83 -16.67 7.44
N TYR A 99 -4.97 -17.18 6.97
CA TYR A 99 -5.79 -16.56 5.92
C TYR A 99 -6.98 -15.75 6.47
N SER A 100 -7.07 -15.54 7.77
CA SER A 100 -8.26 -14.96 8.42
C SER A 100 -8.70 -13.62 7.82
N TYR A 101 -7.76 -12.74 7.52
CA TYR A 101 -8.05 -11.45 6.91
C TYR A 101 -8.60 -11.60 5.48
N PHE A 102 -8.01 -12.46 4.67
CA PHE A 102 -8.50 -12.78 3.34
C PHE A 102 -9.91 -13.39 3.38
N ILE A 103 -10.14 -14.38 4.23
CA ILE A 103 -11.45 -15.04 4.40
C ILE A 103 -12.50 -14.03 4.83
N SER A 104 -12.18 -13.16 5.80
CA SER A 104 -13.12 -12.17 6.33
C SER A 104 -13.52 -11.12 5.29
N ASN A 105 -12.63 -10.74 4.39
CA ASN A 105 -12.91 -9.72 3.36
C ASN A 105 -13.56 -10.28 2.10
N THR A 106 -13.31 -11.56 1.75
CA THR A 106 -13.78 -12.15 0.49
C THR A 106 -14.95 -13.11 0.65
N GLY A 107 -15.18 -13.61 1.87
CA GLY A 107 -16.15 -14.67 2.11
C GLY A 107 -15.75 -16.01 1.51
N PHE A 108 -14.45 -16.25 1.34
CA PHE A 108 -13.94 -17.55 0.89
C PHE A 108 -14.43 -18.68 1.81
N PRO A 109 -15.06 -19.74 1.27
CA PRO A 109 -15.72 -20.80 2.06
C PRO A 109 -14.72 -21.83 2.59
N ALA A 110 -13.77 -21.40 3.41
CA ALA A 110 -12.76 -22.26 4.02
C ALA A 110 -13.42 -23.38 4.84
N GLY A 111 -12.90 -24.60 4.72
CA GLY A 111 -13.40 -25.77 5.46
C GLY A 111 -14.65 -26.40 4.89
N ASP A 112 -15.36 -25.75 3.95
CA ASP A 112 -16.54 -26.32 3.27
C ASP A 112 -16.19 -26.68 1.81
N ARG A 113 -16.35 -25.75 0.89
CA ARG A 113 -16.05 -25.95 -0.54
C ARG A 113 -14.70 -25.38 -0.95
N GLY A 114 -14.10 -24.56 -0.10
CA GLY A 114 -12.84 -23.90 -0.35
C GLY A 114 -11.65 -24.61 0.30
N CYS A 115 -10.62 -24.92 -0.49
CA CYS A 115 -9.37 -25.47 0.00
C CYS A 115 -8.32 -24.38 0.18
N LEU A 116 -7.82 -24.23 1.39
CA LEU A 116 -6.63 -23.43 1.67
C LEU A 116 -5.37 -24.29 1.44
N SER A 117 -4.36 -23.74 0.81
CA SER A 117 -3.08 -24.42 0.67
C SER A 117 -2.04 -23.83 1.62
N GLU A 118 -1.07 -24.64 2.02
CA GLU A 118 0.09 -24.14 2.75
C GLU A 118 0.78 -23.04 1.97
N PRO A 119 1.09 -21.90 2.62
CA PRO A 119 1.86 -20.85 2.01
C PRO A 119 3.20 -21.39 1.50
N LYS A 120 3.52 -21.14 0.24
CA LYS A 120 4.81 -21.58 -0.29
C LYS A 120 5.89 -20.60 0.16
N PRO A 121 7.03 -21.10 0.69
CA PRO A 121 8.15 -20.23 1.00
C PRO A 121 8.66 -19.58 -0.28
N SER A 122 9.21 -18.39 -0.14
CA SER A 122 9.88 -17.73 -1.26
C SER A 122 11.05 -18.60 -1.73
N PRO A 123 11.27 -18.72 -3.04
CA PRO A 123 12.45 -19.42 -3.56
C PRO A 123 13.76 -18.62 -3.35
N TYR A 124 13.67 -17.34 -3.00
CA TYR A 124 14.81 -16.46 -2.86
C TYR A 124 15.48 -16.61 -1.48
N PRO A 125 16.83 -16.62 -1.40
CA PRO A 125 17.58 -16.76 -0.16
C PRO A 125 17.63 -15.42 0.61
N TYR A 126 16.49 -14.99 1.14
CA TYR A 126 16.34 -13.69 1.81
C TYR A 126 17.35 -13.47 2.93
N ASP A 127 17.63 -14.49 3.75
CA ASP A 127 18.50 -14.31 4.94
C ASP A 127 19.97 -14.05 4.57
N GLU A 128 20.40 -14.49 3.38
CA GLU A 128 21.74 -14.23 2.86
C GLU A 128 21.80 -12.95 2.03
N HIS A 129 20.71 -12.63 1.34
CA HIS A 129 20.66 -11.56 0.33
C HIS A 129 20.10 -10.24 0.85
N ALA A 130 19.43 -10.25 1.99
CA ALA A 130 18.77 -9.06 2.50
C ALA A 130 18.84 -8.94 4.03
N MET A 131 18.86 -7.71 4.52
CA MET A 131 18.73 -7.37 5.93
C MET A 131 17.72 -6.25 6.11
N ILE A 132 16.92 -6.31 7.18
CA ILE A 132 16.04 -5.22 7.58
C ILE A 132 16.74 -4.40 8.67
N TYR A 133 16.90 -3.09 8.42
CA TYR A 133 17.20 -2.11 9.43
C TYR A 133 15.90 -1.44 9.90
N TYR A 134 15.75 -1.25 11.20
CA TYR A 134 14.65 -0.50 11.78
C TYR A 134 15.12 0.53 12.80
N CYS A 135 14.45 1.68 12.83
CA CYS A 135 14.76 2.73 13.80
C CYS A 135 14.03 2.45 15.12
N ASP A 136 14.73 2.54 16.24
CA ASP A 136 14.18 2.39 17.59
C ASP A 136 14.16 3.70 18.39
N ASP A 137 14.89 4.71 17.92
CA ASP A 137 15.22 5.97 18.61
C ASP A 137 14.53 7.23 18.04
N LEU A 138 13.76 7.11 16.95
CA LEU A 138 13.12 8.25 16.31
C LEU A 138 11.92 8.77 17.11
N PRO A 139 11.51 10.05 16.91
CA PRO A 139 10.23 10.57 17.39
C PRO A 139 9.05 9.77 16.85
N HIS A 140 7.90 9.85 17.54
CA HIS A 140 6.70 9.14 17.08
C HIS A 140 6.09 9.79 15.84
N PRO A 141 5.90 9.06 14.71
CA PRO A 141 5.56 9.66 13.42
C PRO A 141 4.23 10.41 13.35
N THR A 142 3.32 10.18 14.30
CA THR A 142 2.02 10.84 14.32
C THR A 142 1.89 11.87 15.46
N ARG A 143 2.53 11.60 16.60
CA ARG A 143 2.41 12.48 17.78
C ARG A 143 3.43 13.62 17.78
N GLU A 144 4.56 13.40 17.11
CA GLU A 144 5.72 14.29 17.07
C GLU A 144 6.15 14.48 15.61
N HIS A 145 5.17 14.80 14.74
CA HIS A 145 5.34 14.75 13.29
C HIS A 145 6.50 15.60 12.75
N GLU A 146 6.61 16.86 13.17
CA GLU A 146 7.68 17.77 12.71
C GLU A 146 9.07 17.23 13.11
N ALA A 147 9.22 16.84 14.38
CA ALA A 147 10.47 16.24 14.86
C ALA A 147 10.76 14.89 14.17
N PHE A 148 9.72 14.12 13.83
CA PHE A 148 9.85 12.88 13.08
C PHE A 148 10.37 13.14 11.66
N ILE A 149 9.85 14.13 10.95
CA ILE A 149 10.35 14.47 9.60
C ILE A 149 11.82 14.91 9.67
N GLU A 150 12.16 15.83 10.58
CA GLU A 150 13.53 16.31 10.74
C GLU A 150 14.52 15.16 11.02
N LYS A 151 14.26 14.37 12.07
CA LYS A 151 15.11 13.25 12.46
C LYS A 151 15.07 12.09 11.47
N GLY A 152 13.91 11.88 10.83
CA GLY A 152 13.75 10.90 9.77
C GLY A 152 14.59 11.21 8.54
N VAL A 153 14.70 12.50 8.15
CA VAL A 153 15.58 12.92 7.06
C VAL A 153 17.05 12.78 7.44
N GLU A 154 17.45 13.11 8.68
CA GLU A 154 18.83 12.85 9.16
C GLU A 154 19.16 11.37 9.01
N ARG A 155 18.30 10.48 9.51
CA ARG A 155 18.47 9.04 9.40
C ARG A 155 18.45 8.53 7.95
N LEU A 156 17.58 9.08 7.12
CA LEU A 156 17.54 8.79 5.69
C LEU A 156 18.88 9.07 5.01
N LEU A 157 19.50 10.21 5.31
CA LEU A 157 20.82 10.58 4.76
C LEU A 157 21.93 9.64 5.22
N GLU A 158 21.92 9.20 6.49
CA GLU A 158 22.85 8.18 6.99
C GLU A 158 22.71 6.86 6.22
N ILE A 159 21.48 6.39 6.03
CA ILE A 159 21.16 5.18 5.28
C ILE A 159 21.58 5.32 3.80
N LEU A 160 21.26 6.43 3.16
CA LEU A 160 21.62 6.69 1.76
C LEU A 160 23.14 6.78 1.57
N SER A 161 23.90 7.19 2.58
CA SER A 161 25.37 7.18 2.55
C SER A 161 25.96 5.78 2.51
N ILE A 162 25.24 4.77 3.04
CA ILE A 162 25.64 3.36 2.99
C ILE A 162 25.51 2.80 1.58
N SER A 163 24.38 3.05 0.91
CA SER A 163 24.09 2.53 -0.43
C SER A 163 24.57 3.43 -1.57
N ASN A 164 25.08 4.63 -1.26
CA ASN A 164 25.42 5.66 -2.24
C ASN A 164 24.27 5.93 -3.22
N GLY A 165 23.08 6.23 -2.68
CA GLY A 165 21.83 6.28 -3.42
C GLY A 165 21.27 4.87 -3.64
N LYS A 166 21.03 4.46 -4.89
CA LYS A 166 20.46 3.16 -5.30
C LYS A 166 19.19 2.79 -4.53
N ALA A 167 18.36 3.79 -4.22
CA ALA A 167 17.29 3.66 -3.24
C ALA A 167 15.92 4.02 -3.80
N LEU A 168 14.92 3.23 -3.38
CA LEU A 168 13.50 3.55 -3.48
C LEU A 168 12.98 3.89 -2.09
N VAL A 169 12.54 5.14 -1.89
CA VAL A 169 11.93 5.60 -0.63
C VAL A 169 10.43 5.63 -0.78
N LEU A 170 9.74 4.80 -0.03
CA LEU A 170 8.29 4.63 -0.05
C LEU A 170 7.63 5.44 1.06
N PHE A 171 6.72 6.32 0.66
CA PHE A 171 5.92 7.15 1.55
C PHE A 171 4.47 6.71 1.57
N THR A 172 3.81 6.92 2.70
CA THR A 172 2.37 6.69 2.86
C THR A 172 1.55 7.95 2.58
N ALA A 173 2.13 9.13 2.79
CA ALA A 173 1.52 10.42 2.56
C ALA A 173 2.32 11.22 1.53
N LYS A 174 1.61 11.86 0.61
CA LYS A 174 2.23 12.73 -0.40
C LYS A 174 2.85 13.97 0.23
N THR A 175 2.23 14.51 1.26
CA THR A 175 2.75 15.64 2.04
C THR A 175 4.12 15.38 2.64
N ASP A 176 4.28 14.20 3.30
CA ASP A 176 5.58 13.81 3.88
C ASP A 176 6.65 13.67 2.78
N MET A 177 6.29 13.09 1.63
CA MET A 177 7.20 12.94 0.49
C MET A 177 7.65 14.30 -0.06
N GLU A 178 6.72 15.25 -0.24
CA GLU A 178 7.00 16.60 -0.75
C GLU A 178 7.86 17.40 0.23
N GLU A 179 7.62 17.28 1.52
CA GLU A 179 8.41 17.90 2.58
C GLU A 179 9.85 17.35 2.61
N VAL A 180 9.99 16.04 2.61
CA VAL A 180 11.31 15.37 2.55
C VAL A 180 12.05 15.74 1.25
N TYR A 181 11.35 15.76 0.11
CA TYR A 181 11.93 16.17 -1.18
C TYR A 181 12.46 17.61 -1.12
N SER A 182 11.71 18.53 -0.53
CA SER A 182 12.14 19.93 -0.37
C SER A 182 13.44 20.01 0.43
N ILE A 183 13.51 19.34 1.58
CA ILE A 183 14.70 19.32 2.44
C ILE A 183 15.92 18.71 1.73
N LEU A 184 15.72 17.60 1.00
CA LEU A 184 16.80 16.93 0.28
C LEU A 184 17.30 17.75 -0.91
N SER A 185 16.43 18.48 -1.60
CA SER A 185 16.76 19.31 -2.76
C SER A 185 17.65 20.50 -2.42
N GLU A 186 17.64 20.95 -1.16
CA GLU A 186 18.53 22.04 -0.67
C GLU A 186 19.93 21.53 -0.34
N LYS A 187 20.16 20.21 -0.32
CA LYS A 187 21.44 19.61 0.04
C LYS A 187 22.25 19.27 -1.21
N ASN A 188 23.55 19.46 -1.14
CA ASN A 188 24.47 19.02 -2.19
C ASN A 188 24.78 17.53 -2.02
N LEU A 189 23.92 16.69 -2.60
CA LEU A 189 24.05 15.22 -2.52
C LEU A 189 24.80 14.67 -3.74
N PRO A 190 25.56 13.56 -3.60
CA PRO A 190 26.31 12.98 -4.70
C PRO A 190 25.43 12.17 -5.69
N TYR A 191 24.14 12.09 -5.44
CA TYR A 191 23.14 11.37 -6.24
C TYR A 191 21.91 12.24 -6.49
N LYS A 192 21.20 11.95 -7.58
CA LYS A 192 19.93 12.64 -7.90
C LYS A 192 18.81 12.19 -7.00
N ILE A 193 17.95 13.13 -6.63
CA ILE A 193 16.67 12.84 -5.98
C ILE A 193 15.56 12.97 -7.04
N LEU A 194 14.89 11.86 -7.32
CA LEU A 194 13.83 11.77 -8.30
C LEU A 194 12.47 11.68 -7.58
N MET A 195 11.52 12.46 -8.05
CA MET A 195 10.13 12.44 -7.60
C MET A 195 9.21 12.74 -8.79
N GLN A 196 8.08 12.07 -8.87
CA GLN A 196 7.10 12.36 -9.91
C GLN A 196 6.54 13.78 -9.74
N GLN A 197 6.83 14.64 -10.70
CA GLN A 197 6.31 16.01 -10.73
C GLN A 197 4.92 16.07 -11.36
N PRO A 198 4.07 17.06 -11.01
CA PRO A 198 2.80 17.30 -11.68
C PRO A 198 2.99 17.37 -13.19
N GLY A 199 2.19 16.59 -13.93
CA GLY A 199 2.25 16.54 -15.41
C GLY A 199 3.32 15.61 -15.99
N SER A 200 4.19 14.99 -15.18
CA SER A 200 5.11 13.95 -15.67
C SER A 200 4.49 12.57 -15.53
N SER A 201 4.79 11.67 -16.49
CA SER A 201 4.37 10.27 -16.35
C SER A 201 5.26 9.52 -15.36
N GLN A 202 4.68 8.56 -14.66
CA GLN A 202 5.40 7.65 -13.76
C GLN A 202 6.51 6.90 -14.52
N ASP A 203 6.22 6.44 -15.73
CA ASP A 203 7.18 5.69 -16.55
C ASP A 203 8.44 6.50 -16.87
N LYS A 204 8.31 7.81 -17.09
CA LYS A 204 9.46 8.68 -17.36
C LYS A 204 10.41 8.71 -16.17
N VAL A 205 9.87 8.91 -14.97
CA VAL A 205 10.67 8.97 -13.73
C VAL A 205 11.29 7.61 -13.42
N LEU A 206 10.54 6.52 -13.64
CA LEU A 206 11.04 5.15 -13.50
C LEU A 206 12.17 4.82 -14.47
N ASN A 207 12.08 5.25 -15.72
CA ASN A 207 13.14 5.04 -16.70
C ASN A 207 14.41 5.83 -16.34
N GLU A 208 14.25 7.08 -15.90
CA GLU A 208 15.38 7.88 -15.40
C GLU A 208 16.06 7.20 -14.21
N PHE A 209 15.29 6.65 -13.25
CA PHE A 209 15.82 5.90 -12.11
C PHE A 209 16.56 4.63 -12.52
N LYS A 210 16.08 3.92 -13.54
CA LYS A 210 16.73 2.70 -14.05
C LYS A 210 18.04 2.99 -14.81
N GLU A 211 18.10 4.12 -15.49
CA GLU A 211 19.28 4.55 -16.24
C GLU A 211 20.38 5.12 -15.33
N ASP A 212 20.00 5.82 -14.28
CA ASP A 212 20.91 6.40 -13.29
C ASP A 212 21.03 5.48 -12.06
N THR A 213 22.09 4.69 -12.05
CA THR A 213 22.29 3.64 -11.04
C THR A 213 22.42 4.15 -9.59
N ASN A 214 22.74 5.44 -9.40
CA ASN A 214 22.95 6.01 -8.06
C ASN A 214 21.86 6.95 -7.59
N SER A 215 20.78 7.11 -8.36
CA SER A 215 19.68 7.99 -7.97
C SER A 215 18.85 7.44 -6.80
N VAL A 216 18.08 8.33 -6.20
CA VAL A 216 17.10 8.04 -5.13
C VAL A 216 15.71 8.40 -5.65
N LEU A 217 14.81 7.44 -5.69
CA LEU A 217 13.44 7.63 -6.11
C LEU A 217 12.51 7.75 -4.91
N LEU A 218 11.81 8.87 -4.78
CA LEU A 218 10.76 9.08 -3.79
C LEU A 218 9.40 8.73 -4.42
N GLY A 219 8.63 7.86 -3.77
CA GLY A 219 7.36 7.39 -4.32
C GLY A 219 6.26 7.17 -3.29
N THR A 220 5.00 7.40 -3.72
CA THR A 220 3.78 7.08 -2.99
C THR A 220 2.84 6.25 -3.86
N GLY A 221 1.72 5.81 -3.33
CA GLY A 221 0.64 5.19 -4.12
C GLY A 221 1.12 4.04 -5.00
N ALA A 222 1.11 4.24 -6.32
CA ALA A 222 1.46 3.23 -7.31
C ALA A 222 2.91 2.71 -7.20
N TYR A 223 3.81 3.41 -6.52
CA TYR A 223 5.18 2.92 -6.29
C TYR A 223 5.24 1.78 -5.27
N TRP A 224 4.23 1.62 -4.42
CA TRP A 224 4.08 0.46 -3.55
C TRP A 224 3.72 -0.80 -4.33
N GLU A 225 2.97 -0.65 -5.42
CA GLU A 225 2.40 -1.72 -6.23
C GLU A 225 2.68 -1.49 -7.72
N GLY A 226 2.74 -2.55 -8.50
CA GLY A 226 2.73 -2.43 -9.97
C GLY A 226 4.02 -1.99 -10.67
N ILE A 227 5.07 -1.57 -9.96
CA ILE A 227 6.35 -1.22 -10.58
C ILE A 227 7.34 -2.38 -10.53
N SER A 228 8.12 -2.56 -11.59
CA SER A 228 9.26 -3.46 -11.63
C SER A 228 10.55 -2.66 -11.83
N ILE A 229 11.41 -2.73 -10.82
CA ILE A 229 12.77 -2.20 -10.88
C ILE A 229 13.70 -3.38 -10.71
N GLU A 230 14.34 -3.78 -11.78
CA GLU A 230 15.28 -4.89 -11.79
C GLU A 230 16.71 -4.35 -11.97
N GLY A 231 17.67 -5.03 -11.33
CA GLY A 231 19.09 -4.76 -11.55
C GLY A 231 19.71 -3.76 -10.58
N LYS A 232 20.80 -3.15 -11.03
CA LYS A 232 21.78 -2.41 -10.18
C LYS A 232 21.27 -1.10 -9.60
N SER A 233 20.17 -0.57 -10.11
CA SER A 233 19.62 0.72 -9.65
C SER A 233 18.91 0.64 -8.29
N LEU A 234 18.56 -0.56 -7.81
CA LEU A 234 17.83 -0.74 -6.56
C LEU A 234 18.52 -1.79 -5.68
N SER A 235 19.22 -1.33 -4.67
CA SER A 235 19.77 -2.16 -3.60
C SER A 235 19.33 -1.70 -2.20
N ASN A 236 18.49 -0.67 -2.13
CA ASN A 236 17.99 -0.13 -0.87
C ASN A 236 16.51 0.26 -1.01
N VAL A 237 15.65 -0.41 -0.27
CA VAL A 237 14.24 -0.03 -0.16
C VAL A 237 14.01 0.60 1.21
N ILE A 238 13.56 1.83 1.23
CA ILE A 238 13.35 2.60 2.46
C ILE A 238 11.87 2.87 2.64
N ILE A 239 11.32 2.44 3.75
CA ILE A 239 9.94 2.68 4.16
C ILE A 239 9.97 3.80 5.19
N PHE A 240 9.58 5.00 4.76
CA PHE A 240 9.74 6.20 5.58
C PHE A 240 8.84 6.21 6.82
N ARG A 241 7.74 5.46 6.78
CA ARG A 241 6.82 5.24 7.89
C ARG A 241 6.03 3.97 7.67
N LEU A 242 5.70 3.24 8.73
CA LEU A 242 4.84 2.05 8.63
C LEU A 242 3.56 2.37 7.85
N PRO A 243 3.23 1.55 6.84
CA PRO A 243 2.14 1.84 5.90
C PRO A 243 0.76 1.48 6.46
N PHE A 244 0.41 2.03 7.63
CA PHE A 244 -0.96 1.95 8.11
C PHE A 244 -1.92 2.56 7.10
N PRO A 245 -3.10 1.98 6.92
CA PRO A 245 -4.08 2.52 6.00
C PRO A 245 -4.48 3.94 6.41
N VAL A 246 -4.58 4.83 5.42
CA VAL A 246 -5.12 6.17 5.62
C VAL A 246 -6.61 6.03 5.94
N PRO A 247 -7.13 6.79 6.90
CA PRO A 247 -8.57 6.82 7.14
C PRO A 247 -9.32 7.23 5.86
N ASP A 248 -10.09 6.33 5.33
CA ASP A 248 -11.06 6.54 4.27
C ASP A 248 -12.41 5.90 4.68
N PRO A 249 -13.53 6.21 4.03
CA PRO A 249 -14.83 5.72 4.43
C PRO A 249 -14.92 4.19 4.52
N ILE A 250 -14.18 3.45 3.69
CA ILE A 250 -14.18 2.00 3.69
C ILE A 250 -13.42 1.46 4.90
N ILE A 251 -12.22 1.98 5.16
CA ILE A 251 -11.41 1.62 6.33
C ILE A 251 -12.11 2.01 7.63
N GLU A 252 -12.72 3.19 7.69
CA GLU A 252 -13.47 3.64 8.86
C GLU A 252 -14.67 2.74 9.14
N TYR A 253 -15.40 2.34 8.11
CA TYR A 253 -16.50 1.39 8.25
C TYR A 253 -16.00 0.03 8.73
N LYS A 254 -14.97 -0.54 8.12
CA LYS A 254 -14.36 -1.81 8.57
C LYS A 254 -13.95 -1.72 10.05
N CYS A 255 -13.32 -0.63 10.46
CA CYS A 255 -12.92 -0.39 11.85
C CYS A 255 -14.12 -0.28 12.79
N SER A 256 -15.22 0.33 12.35
CA SER A 256 -16.42 0.52 13.18
C SER A 256 -17.15 -0.78 13.49
N VAL A 257 -17.06 -1.77 12.62
CA VAL A 257 -17.71 -3.09 12.78
C VAL A 257 -16.78 -4.18 13.31
N ALA A 258 -15.47 -3.92 13.37
CA ALA A 258 -14.48 -4.85 13.89
C ALA A 258 -14.52 -4.92 15.43
N LYS A 259 -14.14 -6.06 16.01
CA LYS A 259 -13.98 -6.21 17.46
C LYS A 259 -12.77 -5.43 17.97
N ASP A 260 -11.70 -5.47 17.24
CA ASP A 260 -10.47 -4.72 17.49
C ASP A 260 -10.02 -4.03 16.19
N ALA A 261 -10.39 -2.77 16.02
CA ALA A 261 -10.11 -2.00 14.80
C ALA A 261 -8.60 -1.96 14.44
N LEU A 262 -7.72 -2.01 15.45
CA LEU A 262 -6.28 -2.04 15.21
C LEU A 262 -5.84 -3.41 14.68
N MET A 263 -6.17 -4.48 15.40
CA MET A 263 -5.63 -5.82 15.12
C MET A 263 -6.38 -6.53 13.99
N ASP A 264 -7.71 -6.30 13.85
CA ASP A 264 -8.53 -6.99 12.85
C ASP A 264 -8.52 -6.28 11.48
N VAL A 265 -8.19 -4.97 11.42
CA VAL A 265 -8.25 -4.18 10.18
C VAL A 265 -6.92 -3.50 9.87
N ARG A 266 -6.46 -2.59 10.73
CA ARG A 266 -5.34 -1.71 10.40
C ARG A 266 -4.00 -2.43 10.32
N VAL A 267 -3.75 -3.40 11.19
CA VAL A 267 -2.51 -4.17 11.23
C VAL A 267 -2.41 -5.13 10.03
N PRO A 268 -3.43 -5.93 9.68
CA PRO A 268 -3.38 -6.75 8.46
C PRO A 268 -3.14 -5.94 7.19
N GLU A 269 -3.83 -4.80 7.00
CA GLU A 269 -3.61 -3.90 5.85
C GLU A 269 -2.17 -3.36 5.83
N MET A 270 -1.67 -2.94 6.98
CA MET A 270 -0.28 -2.48 7.13
C MET A 270 0.72 -3.57 6.77
N ILE A 271 0.54 -4.80 7.27
CA ILE A 271 1.43 -5.94 6.99
C ILE A 271 1.44 -6.28 5.50
N ILE A 272 0.26 -6.33 4.86
CA ILE A 272 0.14 -6.61 3.43
C ILE A 272 0.94 -5.57 2.63
N LYS A 273 0.73 -4.29 2.92
CA LYS A 273 1.41 -3.20 2.23
C LYS A 273 2.91 -3.17 2.52
N LEU A 274 3.30 -3.48 3.75
CA LEU A 274 4.71 -3.60 4.15
C LEU A 274 5.41 -4.73 3.37
N LYS A 275 4.79 -5.90 3.26
CA LYS A 275 5.29 -7.03 2.45
C LYS A 275 5.43 -6.65 0.97
N GLN A 276 4.48 -5.91 0.42
CA GLN A 276 4.55 -5.42 -0.97
C GLN A 276 5.74 -4.48 -1.17
N GLY A 277 5.97 -3.54 -0.25
CA GLY A 277 7.11 -2.64 -0.28
C GLY A 277 8.45 -3.39 -0.19
N ILE A 278 8.59 -4.30 0.78
CA ILE A 278 9.78 -5.15 0.95
C ILE A 278 10.04 -6.00 -0.30
N GLY A 279 8.98 -6.54 -0.89
CA GLY A 279 9.05 -7.34 -2.11
C GLY A 279 9.54 -6.59 -3.36
N ARG A 280 9.78 -5.27 -3.26
CA ARG A 280 10.44 -4.50 -4.33
C ARG A 280 11.93 -4.79 -4.41
N LEU A 281 12.59 -5.19 -3.31
CA LEU A 281 14.02 -5.37 -3.24
C LEU A 281 14.52 -6.62 -3.99
N ILE A 282 13.96 -7.78 -3.67
CA ILE A 282 14.41 -9.07 -4.21
C ILE A 282 13.39 -9.59 -5.21
N ARG A 283 13.76 -9.68 -6.48
CA ARG A 283 12.91 -10.12 -7.59
C ARG A 283 13.47 -11.29 -8.38
N ASN A 284 14.77 -11.50 -8.26
CA ASN A 284 15.48 -12.63 -8.86
C ASN A 284 16.51 -13.19 -7.86
N PHE A 285 17.16 -14.28 -8.24
CA PHE A 285 18.14 -14.98 -7.39
C PHE A 285 19.45 -14.23 -7.18
N THR A 286 19.71 -13.19 -7.95
CA THR A 286 20.95 -12.40 -7.87
C THR A 286 20.76 -11.06 -7.18
N ASP A 287 19.51 -10.63 -6.95
CA ASP A 287 19.24 -9.38 -6.25
C ASP A 287 19.68 -9.47 -4.79
N THR A 288 20.36 -8.42 -4.34
CA THR A 288 20.79 -8.28 -2.95
C THR A 288 20.61 -6.84 -2.50
N GLY A 289 20.46 -6.62 -1.20
CA GLY A 289 20.33 -5.26 -0.70
C GLY A 289 19.79 -5.17 0.73
N ILE A 290 19.31 -3.99 1.08
CA ILE A 290 18.79 -3.67 2.41
C ILE A 290 17.41 -3.10 2.34
N VAL A 291 16.61 -3.38 3.38
CA VAL A 291 15.33 -2.72 3.64
C VAL A 291 15.49 -1.89 4.90
N CYS A 292 15.09 -0.62 4.84
CA CYS A 292 15.20 0.27 6.00
C CYS A 292 13.82 0.81 6.37
N ILE A 293 13.41 0.60 7.62
CA ILE A 293 12.13 1.08 8.15
C ILE A 293 12.41 2.25 9.09
N ILE A 294 12.09 3.47 8.63
CA ILE A 294 12.25 4.71 9.40
C ILE A 294 11.00 4.90 10.27
N ASP A 295 10.84 4.03 11.26
CA ASP A 295 9.70 4.09 12.17
C ASP A 295 9.98 3.34 13.47
N ARG A 296 9.90 4.04 14.61
CA ARG A 296 10.17 3.47 15.94
C ARG A 296 9.13 2.46 16.42
N ARG A 297 7.99 2.36 15.78
CA ARG A 297 6.87 1.52 16.25
C ARG A 297 7.12 0.02 16.06
N LEU A 298 8.23 -0.39 15.41
CA LEU A 298 8.69 -1.78 15.37
C LEU A 298 9.88 -2.06 16.29
N ARG A 299 10.20 -1.17 17.24
CA ARG A 299 11.25 -1.38 18.24
C ARG A 299 10.89 -2.53 19.20
N ASP A 300 11.91 -3.19 19.70
CA ASP A 300 11.76 -4.31 20.62
C ASP A 300 11.29 -3.88 22.02
N GLU A 301 11.63 -2.65 22.49
CA GLU A 301 11.25 -2.18 23.82
C GLU A 301 10.87 -0.69 23.87
N PRO A 302 9.70 -0.34 24.41
CA PRO A 302 8.59 -1.25 24.64
C PRO A 302 7.92 -1.63 23.31
N PRO A 303 7.52 -2.90 23.14
CA PRO A 303 6.91 -3.35 21.90
C PRO A 303 5.47 -2.84 21.77
N GLU A 304 5.05 -2.57 20.55
CA GLU A 304 3.64 -2.36 20.22
C GLU A 304 2.89 -3.71 20.16
N ARG A 305 1.56 -3.68 20.33
CA ARG A 305 0.72 -4.89 20.32
C ARG A 305 0.87 -5.74 19.04
N TYR A 306 1.25 -5.13 17.95
CA TYR A 306 1.42 -5.78 16.64
C TYR A 306 2.87 -6.10 16.29
N HIS A 307 3.81 -5.89 17.23
CA HIS A 307 5.25 -6.10 17.02
C HIS A 307 5.54 -7.51 16.50
N ASP A 308 5.19 -8.53 17.27
CA ASP A 308 5.55 -9.92 16.96
C ASP A 308 4.88 -10.40 15.67
N ILE A 309 3.58 -10.18 15.51
CA ILE A 309 2.86 -10.58 14.30
C ILE A 309 3.41 -9.88 13.05
N THR A 310 3.87 -8.63 13.18
CA THR A 310 4.49 -7.93 12.05
C THR A 310 5.81 -8.56 11.68
N TRP A 311 6.73 -8.73 12.63
CA TRP A 311 8.04 -9.34 12.37
C TRP A 311 7.94 -10.77 11.85
N ASP A 312 7.05 -11.58 12.43
CA ASP A 312 6.81 -12.95 11.99
C ASP A 312 6.28 -13.04 10.57
N SER A 313 5.53 -12.03 10.15
CA SER A 313 4.94 -11.97 8.81
C SER A 313 5.93 -11.59 7.71
N LEU A 314 7.07 -10.97 8.04
CA LEU A 314 8.02 -10.51 7.04
C LEU A 314 8.89 -11.66 6.49
N PRO A 315 9.23 -11.61 5.18
CA PRO A 315 10.02 -12.66 4.55
C PRO A 315 11.50 -12.64 4.98
N ILE A 316 12.05 -11.48 5.32
CA ILE A 316 13.44 -11.29 5.76
C ILE A 316 13.47 -11.39 7.28
N LYS A 317 14.22 -12.35 7.83
CA LYS A 317 14.34 -12.56 9.27
C LYS A 317 15.57 -11.88 9.88
N ASN A 318 16.62 -11.68 9.06
CA ASN A 318 17.81 -10.97 9.46
C ASN A 318 17.51 -9.48 9.66
N ARG A 319 17.60 -8.99 10.91
CA ARG A 319 17.24 -7.62 11.27
C ARG A 319 18.17 -6.99 12.29
N THR A 320 18.32 -5.67 12.22
CA THR A 320 19.13 -4.89 13.17
C THR A 320 18.61 -3.47 13.35
N SER A 321 18.83 -2.85 14.52
CA SER A 321 18.70 -1.40 14.74
C SER A 321 20.04 -0.67 14.70
N SER A 322 21.15 -1.37 14.43
CA SER A 322 22.49 -0.81 14.36
C SER A 322 22.87 -0.42 12.92
N LEU A 323 23.16 0.86 12.69
CA LEU A 323 23.68 1.34 11.40
C LEU A 323 25.05 0.73 11.06
N ASP A 324 25.88 0.44 12.05
CA ASP A 324 27.19 -0.18 11.83
C ASP A 324 27.07 -1.63 11.35
N GLU A 325 26.12 -2.38 11.89
CA GLU A 325 25.80 -3.74 11.42
C GLU A 325 25.21 -3.71 10.02
N LEU A 326 24.28 -2.78 9.76
CA LEU A 326 23.72 -2.57 8.43
C LEU A 326 24.80 -2.28 7.40
N ARG A 327 25.74 -1.36 7.72
CA ARG A 327 26.86 -0.99 6.85
C ARG A 327 27.75 -2.20 6.55
N LYS A 328 28.14 -2.96 7.58
CA LYS A 328 28.97 -4.17 7.41
C LYS A 328 28.27 -5.21 6.52
N PHE A 329 26.97 -5.40 6.73
CA PHE A 329 26.19 -6.32 5.89
C PHE A 329 26.18 -5.85 4.44
N TYR A 330 25.83 -4.58 4.20
CA TYR A 330 25.74 -4.02 2.86
C TYR A 330 27.06 -4.08 2.09
N GLU A 331 28.18 -3.69 2.75
CA GLU A 331 29.53 -3.75 2.16
C GLU A 331 29.97 -5.18 1.78
N GLY A 332 29.39 -6.18 2.42
CA GLY A 332 29.59 -7.59 2.08
C GLY A 332 28.84 -8.06 0.84
N LEU A 333 27.80 -7.33 0.41
CA LEU A 333 26.96 -7.73 -0.70
C LEU A 333 27.62 -7.48 -2.07
N PRO A 334 27.26 -8.28 -3.10
CA PRO A 334 27.68 -8.02 -4.48
C PRO A 334 27.23 -6.64 -4.99
N SER A 335 26.01 -6.22 -4.64
CA SER A 335 25.44 -4.92 -5.03
C SER A 335 26.20 -3.70 -4.52
N ALA A 336 26.99 -3.84 -3.46
CA ALA A 336 27.84 -2.77 -2.94
C ALA A 336 29.13 -2.55 -3.77
N LYS A 337 29.56 -3.57 -4.49
CA LYS A 337 30.82 -3.57 -5.26
C LYS A 337 30.67 -3.10 -6.69
N GLU A 338 29.42 -2.95 -7.13
CA GLU A 338 29.04 -2.48 -8.47
C GLU A 338 28.57 -1.02 -8.45
#